data_c6a4969dbaebb50a7ad9a0010bbc6761
#
_entry.id   c6a4969dbaebb50a7ad9a0010bbc6761
#
_cell.length_a   1.000
_cell.length_b   1.000
_cell.length_c   1.000
_cell.angle_alpha   90.00
_cell.angle_beta   90.00
_cell.angle_gamma   90.00
#
_symmetry.space_group_name_H-M   'P 1'
#
loop_
_entity.id
_entity.type
_entity.pdbx_description
1 polymer ?
#
loop_
_entity_poly.entity_id
_entity_poly.type
_entity_poly.pdbx_seq_one_letter_code
_entity_poly.pdbx_strand_id
1 'polypeptide(L)'
;LIGLVGSEMCIRDRDELDQKIIRLLIENARISYSDIGEETGISRVAVKARIQALEKRGVIEEYTTIINPQKISGAVSCYFEIETKPEYLAQVTDILYKNDTVTQIYRVTGRDRLHIHAVASSGDEMEYFLHNVIDTLPGIISCSCNMILSRIKDIKGLRL
;
A
#
# COMPACT_ATOMS: atom_id res chain seq x y z
N LEU A 1 -15.55 -14.09 -15.97
CA LEU A 1 -14.73 -13.32 -16.91
C LEU A 1 -14.63 -11.91 -16.39
N ILE A 2 -13.76 -11.70 -15.41
CA ILE A 2 -13.33 -10.36 -15.00
C ILE A 2 -12.36 -9.95 -16.09
N GLY A 3 -12.80 -9.02 -16.94
CA GLY A 3 -11.95 -8.43 -17.94
C GLY A 3 -10.73 -7.79 -17.28
N LEU A 4 -9.58 -8.37 -17.52
CA LEU A 4 -8.31 -7.65 -17.55
C LEU A 4 -8.35 -6.69 -18.74
N VAL A 5 -9.24 -5.69 -18.66
CA VAL A 5 -9.27 -4.55 -19.56
C VAL A 5 -8.86 -3.36 -18.74
N GLY A 6 -7.61 -3.22 -18.57
CA GLY A 6 -7.01 -2.04 -18.00
C GLY A 6 -5.70 -1.83 -18.70
N SER A 7 -5.77 -1.10 -19.82
CA SER A 7 -4.64 -0.44 -20.47
C SER A 7 -3.28 -1.10 -20.18
N GLU A 8 -2.86 -1.92 -21.12
CA GLU A 8 -1.45 -2.18 -21.40
C GLU A 8 -0.72 -0.86 -21.69
N MET A 9 -0.62 -0.02 -20.67
CA MET A 9 0.41 0.99 -20.66
C MET A 9 1.53 0.44 -19.81
N CYS A 10 2.15 -0.62 -20.37
CA CYS A 10 3.34 -1.22 -19.83
C CYS A 10 4.38 -0.15 -19.48
N ILE A 11 5.12 -0.41 -18.42
CA ILE A 11 6.35 0.28 -18.00
C ILE A 11 7.32 0.53 -19.19
N ARG A 12 7.19 -0.21 -20.27
CA ARG A 12 7.99 -0.11 -21.50
C ARG A 12 7.77 1.14 -22.34
N ASP A 13 6.60 1.81 -22.26
CA ASP A 13 6.30 3.02 -23.04
C ASP A 13 6.62 4.33 -22.28
N ARG A 14 7.30 4.25 -21.14
CA ARG A 14 7.79 5.43 -20.45
C ARG A 14 9.10 5.86 -21.11
N ASP A 15 9.13 7.09 -21.49
CA ASP A 15 10.35 7.73 -21.92
C ASP A 15 11.43 7.59 -20.79
N GLU A 16 12.70 7.39 -21.18
CA GLU A 16 13.82 7.17 -20.26
C GLU A 16 13.92 8.28 -19.19
N LEU A 17 13.46 9.47 -19.54
CA LEU A 17 13.43 10.64 -18.68
C LEU A 17 12.38 10.49 -17.56
N ASP A 18 11.19 9.99 -17.88
CA ASP A 18 10.17 9.70 -16.87
C ASP A 18 10.65 8.63 -15.90
N GLN A 19 11.33 7.59 -16.38
CA GLN A 19 11.92 6.57 -15.52
C GLN A 19 12.99 7.16 -14.59
N LYS A 20 13.85 8.05 -15.10
CA LYS A 20 14.86 8.72 -14.27
C LYS A 20 14.22 9.61 -13.20
N ILE A 21 13.18 10.36 -13.54
CA ILE A 21 12.41 11.18 -12.59
C ILE A 21 11.79 10.30 -11.49
N ILE A 22 11.16 9.17 -11.87
CA ILE A 22 10.55 8.25 -10.91
C ILE A 22 11.60 7.66 -9.96
N ARG A 23 12.78 7.26 -10.46
CA ARG A 23 13.87 6.75 -9.61
C ARG A 23 14.31 7.78 -8.57
N LEU A 24 14.51 9.02 -8.97
CA LEU A 24 14.87 10.11 -8.06
C LEU A 24 13.80 10.34 -6.98
N LEU A 25 12.52 10.29 -7.36
CA LEU A 25 11.40 10.40 -6.41
C LEU A 25 11.28 9.20 -5.47
N ILE A 26 11.59 7.98 -5.93
CA ILE A 26 11.62 6.77 -5.09
C ILE A 26 12.74 6.87 -4.04
N GLU A 27 13.90 7.43 -4.41
CA GLU A 27 15.02 7.62 -3.50
C GLU A 27 14.75 8.74 -2.49
N ASN A 28 14.18 9.85 -2.97
CA ASN A 28 13.86 11.00 -2.14
C ASN A 28 12.60 11.72 -2.65
N ALA A 29 11.44 11.38 -2.09
CA ALA A 29 10.17 12.02 -2.43
C ALA A 29 10.11 13.53 -2.09
N ARG A 30 11.11 14.06 -1.37
CA ARG A 30 11.24 15.49 -1.03
C ARG A 30 12.24 16.25 -1.92
N ILE A 31 12.80 15.60 -2.93
CA ILE A 31 13.71 16.22 -3.90
C ILE A 31 13.00 17.39 -4.60
N SER A 32 13.70 18.51 -4.81
CA SER A 32 13.11 19.66 -5.48
C SER A 32 13.03 19.45 -7.01
N TYR A 33 12.08 20.09 -7.66
CA TYR A 33 12.00 20.07 -9.12
C TYR A 33 13.24 20.69 -9.80
N SER A 34 13.96 21.56 -9.11
CA SER A 34 15.22 22.11 -9.61
C SER A 34 16.32 21.08 -9.62
N ASP A 35 16.47 20.33 -8.50
CA ASP A 35 17.48 19.28 -8.38
C ASP A 35 17.19 18.13 -9.37
N ILE A 36 15.90 17.75 -9.54
CA ILE A 36 15.52 16.79 -10.59
C ILE A 36 15.89 17.33 -11.98
N GLY A 37 15.70 18.63 -12.22
CA GLY A 37 16.05 19.27 -13.48
C GLY A 37 17.55 19.21 -13.77
N GLU A 38 18.40 19.46 -12.77
CA GLU A 38 19.86 19.32 -12.87
C GLU A 38 20.27 17.90 -13.19
N GLU A 39 19.72 16.91 -12.46
CA GLU A 39 20.01 15.48 -12.64
C GLU A 39 19.54 14.94 -14.01
N THR A 40 18.47 15.49 -14.56
CA THR A 40 17.84 15.01 -15.79
C THR A 40 18.17 15.85 -17.02
N GLY A 41 18.77 17.04 -16.85
CA GLY A 41 19.13 17.92 -17.94
C GLY A 41 17.94 18.69 -18.54
N ILE A 42 16.82 18.85 -17.81
CA ILE A 42 15.65 19.60 -18.27
C ILE A 42 15.26 20.72 -17.30
N SER A 43 14.47 21.68 -17.79
CA SER A 43 14.05 22.79 -16.95
C SER A 43 13.11 22.34 -15.82
N ARG A 44 13.11 23.07 -14.69
CA ARG A 44 12.18 22.90 -13.57
C ARG A 44 10.71 22.86 -14.01
N VAL A 45 10.34 23.66 -15.01
CA VAL A 45 8.98 23.70 -15.56
C VAL A 45 8.65 22.40 -16.27
N ALA A 46 9.60 21.86 -17.05
CA ALA A 46 9.44 20.59 -17.74
C ALA A 46 9.33 19.40 -16.75
N VAL A 47 10.15 19.41 -15.67
CA VAL A 47 10.04 18.43 -14.58
C VAL A 47 8.65 18.44 -13.97
N LYS A 48 8.16 19.63 -13.58
CA LYS A 48 6.82 19.79 -13.00
C LYS A 48 5.73 19.23 -13.93
N ALA A 49 5.79 19.57 -15.21
CA ALA A 49 4.79 19.11 -16.18
C ALA A 49 4.81 17.58 -16.33
N ARG A 50 5.99 16.94 -16.33
CA ARG A 50 6.11 15.48 -16.42
C ARG A 50 5.60 14.79 -15.15
N ILE A 51 5.93 15.29 -13.97
CA ILE A 51 5.43 14.74 -12.70
C ILE A 51 3.92 14.84 -12.64
N GLN A 52 3.33 15.98 -12.99
CA GLN A 52 1.87 16.14 -13.05
C GLN A 52 1.21 15.19 -14.06
N ALA A 53 1.86 14.91 -15.17
CA ALA A 53 1.37 13.91 -16.12
C ALA A 53 1.41 12.49 -15.56
N LEU A 54 2.46 12.13 -14.81
CA LEU A 54 2.60 10.84 -14.13
C LEU A 54 1.54 10.66 -13.02
N GLU A 55 1.27 11.70 -12.24
CA GLU A 55 0.20 11.75 -11.25
C GLU A 55 -1.18 11.57 -11.90
N LYS A 56 -1.47 12.37 -12.94
CA LYS A 56 -2.75 12.28 -13.67
C LYS A 56 -3.00 10.91 -14.30
N ARG A 57 -1.94 10.21 -14.71
CA ARG A 57 -1.99 8.85 -15.26
C ARG A 57 -2.05 7.77 -14.18
N GLY A 58 -2.01 8.12 -12.90
CA GLY A 58 -1.98 7.18 -11.79
C GLY A 58 -0.68 6.37 -11.69
N VAL A 59 0.40 6.84 -12.31
CA VAL A 59 1.72 6.20 -12.18
C VAL A 59 2.34 6.54 -10.84
N ILE A 60 2.17 7.79 -10.40
CA ILE A 60 2.42 8.24 -9.04
C ILE A 60 1.06 8.33 -8.37
N GLU A 61 0.81 7.47 -7.40
CA GLU A 61 -0.48 7.39 -6.70
C GLU A 61 -0.54 8.40 -5.56
N GLU A 62 0.53 8.48 -4.75
CA GLU A 62 0.58 9.36 -3.58
C GLU A 62 2.01 9.67 -3.15
N TYR A 63 2.16 10.72 -2.35
CA TYR A 63 3.36 11.03 -1.57
C TYR A 63 3.03 10.84 -0.09
N THR A 64 3.70 9.90 0.57
CA THR A 64 3.42 9.59 1.97
C THR A 64 4.67 9.51 2.81
N THR A 65 4.50 9.65 4.14
CA THR A 65 5.56 9.42 5.13
C THR A 65 5.35 8.05 5.77
N ILE A 66 6.36 7.19 5.68
CA ILE A 66 6.33 5.90 6.34
C ILE A 66 6.87 6.03 7.76
N ILE A 67 5.99 5.84 8.74
CA ILE A 67 6.36 5.82 10.16
C ILE A 67 6.78 4.39 10.54
N ASN A 68 7.88 4.29 11.30
CA ASN A 68 8.29 2.99 11.84
C ASN A 68 7.53 2.70 13.15
N PRO A 69 6.56 1.77 13.16
CA PRO A 69 5.76 1.48 14.35
C PRO A 69 6.61 0.96 15.52
N GLN A 70 7.72 0.26 15.24
CA GLN A 70 8.64 -0.23 16.28
C GLN A 70 9.38 0.89 17.05
N LYS A 71 9.35 2.12 16.51
CA LYS A 71 9.92 3.32 17.16
C LYS A 71 8.87 4.10 17.94
N ILE A 72 7.59 3.71 17.83
CA ILE A 72 6.51 4.25 18.64
C ILE A 72 6.30 3.29 19.80
N SER A 73 6.46 3.79 21.03
CA SER A 73 6.31 2.97 22.23
C SER A 73 4.91 2.33 22.29
N GLY A 74 4.87 1.02 22.48
CA GLY A 74 3.62 0.26 22.61
C GLY A 74 2.92 -0.12 21.30
N ALA A 75 3.36 0.39 20.14
CA ALA A 75 2.72 0.04 18.87
C ALA A 75 2.87 -1.45 18.54
N VAL A 76 1.75 -2.06 18.14
CA VAL A 76 1.64 -3.48 17.78
C VAL A 76 1.25 -3.60 16.31
N SER A 77 1.96 -4.44 15.57
CA SER A 77 1.67 -4.74 14.17
C SER A 77 1.35 -6.22 14.03
N CYS A 78 0.24 -6.52 13.35
CA CYS A 78 -0.18 -7.88 13.08
C CYS A 78 -0.43 -8.11 11.58
N TYR A 79 -0.14 -9.30 11.15
CA TYR A 79 -0.48 -9.80 9.83
C TYR A 79 -1.58 -10.86 9.96
N PHE A 80 -2.64 -10.71 9.16
CA PHE A 80 -3.77 -11.63 9.16
C PHE A 80 -3.92 -12.31 7.81
N GLU A 81 -4.25 -13.59 7.86
CA GLU A 81 -4.83 -14.30 6.72
C GLU A 81 -6.26 -14.67 7.06
N ILE A 82 -7.20 -14.15 6.28
CA ILE A 82 -8.63 -14.39 6.47
C ILE A 82 -9.17 -15.09 5.24
N GLU A 83 -9.76 -16.27 5.44
CA GLU A 83 -10.54 -16.96 4.42
C GLU A 83 -12.02 -16.77 4.73
N THR A 84 -12.79 -16.29 3.76
CA THR A 84 -14.22 -16.04 3.90
C THR A 84 -15.02 -16.79 2.84
N LYS A 85 -16.32 -16.99 3.11
CA LYS A 85 -17.23 -17.47 2.08
C LYS A 85 -17.38 -16.42 0.98
N PRO A 86 -17.47 -16.84 -0.32
CA PRO A 86 -17.50 -15.94 -1.46
C PRO A 86 -18.56 -14.83 -1.35
N GLU A 87 -19.73 -15.15 -0.84
CA GLU A 87 -20.86 -14.23 -0.68
C GLU A 87 -20.62 -13.12 0.33
N TYR A 88 -19.70 -13.31 1.29
CA TYR A 88 -19.35 -12.32 2.31
C TYR A 88 -18.10 -11.51 1.98
N LEU A 89 -17.33 -11.88 0.94
CA LEU A 89 -16.04 -11.25 0.64
C LEU A 89 -16.14 -9.72 0.49
N ALA A 90 -17.15 -9.24 -0.23
CA ALA A 90 -17.34 -7.80 -0.44
C ALA A 90 -17.66 -7.07 0.87
N GLN A 91 -18.53 -7.66 1.70
CA GLN A 91 -18.91 -7.09 2.99
C GLN A 91 -17.72 -7.08 3.97
N VAL A 92 -16.98 -8.18 4.06
CA VAL A 92 -15.76 -8.27 4.89
C VAL A 92 -14.73 -7.24 4.47
N THR A 93 -14.49 -7.12 3.17
CA THR A 93 -13.55 -6.12 2.62
C THR A 93 -13.98 -4.69 2.98
N ASP A 94 -15.27 -4.36 2.88
CA ASP A 94 -15.79 -3.03 3.21
C ASP A 94 -15.64 -2.70 4.70
N ILE A 95 -15.92 -3.67 5.59
CA ILE A 95 -15.74 -3.50 7.04
C ILE A 95 -14.28 -3.21 7.37
N LEU A 96 -13.36 -4.00 6.81
CA LEU A 96 -11.93 -3.87 7.06
C LEU A 96 -11.35 -2.58 6.46
N TYR A 97 -11.81 -2.20 5.26
CA TYR A 97 -11.36 -0.98 4.58
C TYR A 97 -11.69 0.30 5.36
N LYS A 98 -12.80 0.31 6.08
CA LYS A 98 -13.26 1.46 6.89
C LYS A 98 -12.59 1.54 8.27
N ASN A 99 -11.78 0.55 8.64
CA ASN A 99 -11.16 0.50 9.95
C ASN A 99 -9.74 1.08 9.92
N ASP A 100 -9.48 2.11 10.71
CA ASP A 100 -8.21 2.84 10.73
C ASP A 100 -7.01 1.99 11.22
N THR A 101 -7.27 0.93 11.98
CA THR A 101 -6.23 -0.01 12.42
C THR A 101 -5.68 -0.83 11.24
N VAL A 102 -6.49 -1.00 10.18
CA VAL A 102 -6.09 -1.74 8.97
C VAL A 102 -5.32 -0.82 8.04
N THR A 103 -4.07 -1.15 7.79
CA THR A 103 -3.17 -0.35 6.94
C THR A 103 -3.03 -0.88 5.51
N GLN A 104 -3.27 -2.18 5.31
CA GLN A 104 -3.19 -2.82 3.99
C GLN A 104 -4.17 -3.98 3.89
N ILE A 105 -4.80 -4.13 2.73
CA ILE A 105 -5.65 -5.26 2.38
C ILE A 105 -5.27 -5.75 0.99
N TYR A 106 -4.96 -7.03 0.88
CA TYR A 106 -4.69 -7.68 -0.40
C TYR A 106 -5.62 -8.86 -0.61
N ARG A 107 -6.28 -8.91 -1.76
CA ARG A 107 -6.93 -10.13 -2.22
C ARG A 107 -5.89 -10.98 -2.95
N VAL A 108 -5.70 -12.21 -2.49
CA VAL A 108 -4.69 -13.12 -3.04
C VAL A 108 -5.33 -14.18 -3.94
N THR A 109 -4.54 -14.77 -4.82
CA THR A 109 -4.98 -15.86 -5.70
C THR A 109 -5.25 -17.15 -4.92
N GLY A 110 -6.09 -18.04 -5.46
CA GLY A 110 -6.47 -19.32 -4.88
C GLY A 110 -7.91 -19.31 -4.39
N ARG A 111 -8.12 -19.34 -3.07
CA ARG A 111 -9.44 -19.25 -2.45
C ARG A 111 -9.80 -17.78 -2.17
N ASP A 112 -11.01 -17.51 -1.67
CA ASP A 112 -11.43 -16.17 -1.26
C ASP A 112 -10.71 -15.77 0.05
N ARG A 113 -9.45 -15.38 -0.10
CA ARG A 113 -8.54 -15.01 0.99
C ARG A 113 -8.12 -13.56 0.88
N LEU A 114 -8.07 -12.94 2.06
CA LEU A 114 -7.53 -11.62 2.27
C LEU A 114 -6.27 -11.70 3.13
N HIS A 115 -5.23 -11.00 2.71
CA HIS A 115 -4.05 -10.74 3.51
C HIS A 115 -4.15 -9.32 4.02
N ILE A 116 -4.07 -9.13 5.33
CA ILE A 116 -4.30 -7.86 5.99
C ILE A 116 -3.12 -7.53 6.87
N HIS A 117 -2.69 -6.29 6.81
CA HIS A 117 -1.75 -5.73 7.77
C HIS A 117 -2.49 -4.72 8.63
N ALA A 118 -2.42 -4.89 9.94
CA ALA A 118 -3.01 -4.00 10.91
C ALA A 118 -1.96 -3.46 11.88
N VAL A 119 -2.08 -2.19 12.26
CA VAL A 119 -1.18 -1.51 13.19
C VAL A 119 -2.02 -0.77 14.21
N ALA A 120 -1.84 -1.10 15.49
CA ALA A 120 -2.45 -0.44 16.62
C ALA A 120 -1.41 0.34 17.42
N SER A 121 -1.82 1.38 18.13
CA SER A 121 -0.93 2.18 18.98
C SER A 121 -0.55 1.50 20.29
N SER A 122 -1.31 0.46 20.67
CA SER A 122 -1.10 -0.33 21.89
C SER A 122 -1.56 -1.78 21.72
N GLY A 123 -1.19 -2.63 22.68
CA GLY A 123 -1.72 -4.00 22.77
C GLY A 123 -3.22 -4.04 23.02
N ASP A 124 -3.74 -3.17 23.90
CA ASP A 124 -5.17 -3.10 24.22
C ASP A 124 -6.00 -2.70 23.00
N GLU A 125 -5.51 -1.78 22.18
CA GLU A 125 -6.16 -1.40 20.92
C GLU A 125 -6.17 -2.55 19.91
N MET A 126 -5.08 -3.32 19.81
CA MET A 126 -5.04 -4.51 18.97
C MET A 126 -6.00 -5.59 19.47
N GLU A 127 -6.09 -5.82 20.79
CA GLU A 127 -7.04 -6.75 21.39
C GLU A 127 -8.49 -6.30 21.13
N TYR A 128 -8.76 -5.00 21.26
CA TYR A 128 -10.07 -4.44 20.91
C TYR A 128 -10.40 -4.69 19.42
N PHE A 129 -9.44 -4.46 18.52
CA PHE A 129 -9.62 -4.72 17.09
C PHE A 129 -9.91 -6.20 16.82
N LEU A 130 -9.20 -7.12 17.47
CA LEU A 130 -9.44 -8.55 17.33
C LEU A 130 -10.87 -8.92 17.73
N HIS A 131 -11.30 -8.55 18.94
CA HIS A 131 -12.59 -8.96 19.47
C HIS A 131 -13.78 -8.26 18.83
N ASN A 132 -13.65 -6.97 18.51
CA ASN A 132 -14.78 -6.16 18.06
C ASN A 132 -14.87 -6.02 16.53
N VAL A 133 -13.81 -6.35 15.81
CA VAL A 133 -13.80 -6.29 14.35
C VAL A 133 -13.58 -7.67 13.76
N ILE A 134 -12.44 -8.32 14.03
CA ILE A 134 -12.07 -9.58 13.39
C ILE A 134 -13.02 -10.72 13.78
N ASP A 135 -13.27 -10.92 15.07
CA ASP A 135 -14.15 -11.99 15.59
C ASP A 135 -15.62 -11.82 15.18
N THR A 136 -16.02 -10.60 14.80
CA THR A 136 -17.38 -10.29 14.37
C THR A 136 -17.61 -10.31 12.87
N LEU A 137 -16.55 -10.55 12.06
CA LEU A 137 -16.66 -10.59 10.61
C LEU A 137 -17.58 -11.72 10.14
N PRO A 138 -18.51 -11.44 9.22
CA PRO A 138 -19.45 -12.45 8.75
C PRO A 138 -18.78 -13.46 7.81
N GLY A 139 -19.24 -14.71 7.86
CA GLY A 139 -18.89 -15.76 6.89
C GLY A 139 -17.42 -16.19 6.90
N ILE A 140 -16.69 -15.95 7.98
CA ILE A 140 -15.29 -16.38 8.11
C ILE A 140 -15.21 -17.90 8.17
N ILE A 141 -14.32 -18.47 7.37
CA ILE A 141 -13.99 -19.92 7.35
C ILE A 141 -12.77 -20.18 8.22
N SER A 142 -11.75 -19.32 8.06
CA SER A 142 -10.53 -19.40 8.87
C SER A 142 -9.91 -18.00 9.01
N CYS A 143 -9.27 -17.78 10.15
CA CYS A 143 -8.48 -16.58 10.41
C CYS A 143 -7.20 -16.98 11.14
N SER A 144 -6.07 -16.51 10.67
CA SER A 144 -4.80 -16.55 11.42
C SER A 144 -4.31 -15.14 11.68
N CYS A 145 -3.80 -14.91 12.89
CA CYS A 145 -3.19 -13.65 13.30
C CYS A 145 -1.75 -13.91 13.73
N ASN A 146 -0.82 -13.18 13.13
CA ASN A 146 0.60 -13.28 13.45
C ASN A 146 1.14 -11.90 13.82
N MET A 147 1.66 -11.77 15.04
CA MET A 147 2.32 -10.54 15.46
C MET A 147 3.66 -10.38 14.74
N ILE A 148 3.93 -9.21 14.22
CA ILE A 148 5.19 -8.87 13.56
C ILE A 148 6.22 -8.52 14.63
N LEU A 149 7.18 -9.40 14.85
CA LEU A 149 8.26 -9.19 15.83
C LEU A 149 9.30 -8.17 15.35
N SER A 150 9.63 -8.19 14.07
CA SER A 150 10.59 -7.26 13.49
C SER A 150 10.36 -7.07 12.01
N ARG A 151 10.59 -5.86 11.53
CA ARG A 151 10.56 -5.52 10.12
C ARG A 151 11.97 -5.60 9.56
N ILE A 152 12.26 -6.66 8.78
CA ILE A 152 13.56 -6.86 8.16
C ILE A 152 13.69 -6.00 6.90
N LYS A 153 12.63 -5.96 6.08
CA LYS A 153 12.57 -5.16 4.86
C LYS A 153 11.11 -4.78 4.57
N ASP A 154 10.89 -3.51 4.30
CA ASP A 154 9.58 -3.00 3.91
C ASP A 154 9.79 -1.95 2.82
N ILE A 155 9.50 -2.33 1.59
CA ILE A 155 9.55 -1.46 0.42
C ILE A 155 8.15 -1.40 -0.15
N LYS A 156 7.56 -0.21 -0.11
CA LYS A 156 6.26 0.03 -0.72
C LYS A 156 6.43 0.42 -2.18
N GLY A 157 5.57 -0.14 -3.01
CA GLY A 157 5.59 0.11 -4.45
C GLY A 157 6.69 -0.65 -5.22
N LEU A 158 6.80 -0.33 -6.51
CA LEU A 158 7.77 -0.92 -7.43
C LEU A 158 9.10 -0.15 -7.35
N ARG A 159 10.22 -0.88 -7.37
CA ARG A 159 11.54 -0.29 -7.67
C ARG A 159 11.89 -0.53 -9.12
N LEU A 160 12.29 0.52 -9.79
CA LEU A 160 12.70 0.53 -11.22
C LEU A 160 14.22 0.44 -11.35
#